data_29cbe3d0be8604850f8992b7d9687bab
#
_entry.id   29cbe3d0be8604850f8992b7d9687bab
#
_cell.length_a   1.000
_cell.length_b   1.000
_cell.length_c   1.000
_cell.angle_alpha   90.00
_cell.angle_beta   90.00
_cell.angle_gamma   90.00
#
_symmetry.space_group_name_H-M   'P 1'
#
loop_
_entity.id
_entity.type
_entity.pdbx_description
1 polymer ?
#
loop_
_entity_poly.entity_id
_entity_poly.type
_entity_poly.pdbx_seq_one_letter_code
_entity_poly.pdbx_strand_id
1 'polypeptide(L)'
;MNTHGTFVFGLVVVGLAWLSGQVSFNTGGLAAERWTRAQSRYLLVVMFLCVLVLPQTPYGTRVAAYPLEMGLGQPINIASINEWQPLAFNLFLGKMFLALLLLFFLAYLAQRPQLRLAEVGLLLFAAFAACVHLRFLPIFLAAFTPLLALLLARWMPGYEAEKERPVLNAAFLALIAASVVFSFPSTARIEKMAAEKYPREALAYLRAHPVRGPMLNEYGWGGYLIWASGPEHKVFIDGRADIYEYSGVLSDYMSITLMDPEALGLLRKYGIEACLVTRKAPLATLLSALPDWERIYSDELAALYVHKSRQLIPDVVPPTPKAAGAVAQTFSTPNTKADSHRRR
;
A
#
# COMPACT_ATOMS: atom_id res chain seq x y z
N MET A 1 13.02 3.38 9.60
CA MET A 1 12.01 3.44 10.66
C MET A 1 11.04 4.60 10.48
N ASN A 2 11.49 5.83 10.33
CA ASN A 2 10.61 7.00 10.16
C ASN A 2 9.82 7.04 8.83
N THR A 3 10.07 6.10 7.94
CA THR A 3 9.44 6.04 6.62
C THR A 3 8.47 4.88 6.47
N HIS A 4 8.71 3.75 7.15
CA HIS A 4 7.86 2.56 7.02
C HIS A 4 8.06 1.53 8.12
N GLY A 5 6.99 0.82 8.52
CA GLY A 5 6.99 -0.24 9.55
C GLY A 5 7.81 -1.50 9.21
N THR A 6 8.25 -1.67 7.96
CA THR A 6 9.05 -2.82 7.51
C THR A 6 10.53 -2.77 7.94
N PHE A 7 10.95 -1.82 8.75
CA PHE A 7 12.32 -1.76 9.28
C PHE A 7 12.77 -3.06 9.98
N VAL A 8 11.83 -3.83 10.53
CA VAL A 8 12.08 -5.13 11.15
C VAL A 8 12.74 -6.10 10.17
N PHE A 9 12.37 -6.04 8.88
CA PHE A 9 13.02 -6.86 7.84
C PHE A 9 14.51 -6.53 7.70
N GLY A 10 14.89 -5.26 7.84
CA GLY A 10 16.30 -4.85 7.85
C GLY A 10 17.08 -5.54 8.98
N LEU A 11 16.49 -5.61 10.18
CA LEU A 11 17.11 -6.33 11.31
C LEU A 11 17.21 -7.84 11.03
N VAL A 12 16.19 -8.44 10.40
CA VAL A 12 16.23 -9.85 10.02
C VAL A 12 17.34 -10.12 9.00
N VAL A 13 17.50 -9.26 7.98
CA VAL A 13 18.59 -9.38 6.98
C VAL A 13 19.96 -9.36 7.65
N VAL A 14 20.19 -8.39 8.55
CA VAL A 14 21.46 -8.28 9.29
C VAL A 14 21.66 -9.49 10.22
N GLY A 15 20.59 -9.94 10.88
CA GLY A 15 20.59 -11.11 11.74
C GLY A 15 20.94 -12.40 10.98
N LEU A 16 20.34 -12.64 9.81
CA LEU A 16 20.63 -13.77 8.94
C LEU A 16 22.08 -13.75 8.44
N ALA A 17 22.58 -12.57 8.05
CA ALA A 17 23.97 -12.38 7.65
C ALA A 17 24.91 -12.71 8.81
N TRP A 18 24.61 -12.24 10.03
CA TRP A 18 25.40 -12.54 11.22
C TRP A 18 25.37 -14.03 11.56
N LEU A 19 24.21 -14.68 11.56
CA LEU A 19 24.05 -16.11 11.84
C LEU A 19 24.81 -16.96 10.84
N SER A 20 24.73 -16.63 9.55
CA SER A 20 25.47 -17.37 8.49
C SER A 20 26.98 -17.29 8.68
N GLY A 21 27.50 -16.19 9.24
CA GLY A 21 28.91 -16.00 9.53
C GLY A 21 29.43 -16.72 10.78
N GLN A 22 28.56 -17.42 11.53
CA GLN A 22 29.02 -18.22 12.71
C GLN A 22 29.47 -19.63 12.34
N VAL A 23 29.12 -20.10 11.13
CA VAL A 23 29.41 -21.45 10.65
C VAL A 23 30.32 -21.42 9.43
N SER A 24 31.04 -22.52 9.20
CA SER A 24 31.86 -22.70 7.99
C SER A 24 31.63 -24.10 7.44
N PHE A 25 31.13 -24.17 6.23
CA PHE A 25 30.97 -25.40 5.48
C PHE A 25 30.85 -25.13 3.97
N ASN A 26 31.11 -26.19 3.18
CA ASN A 26 30.91 -26.15 1.74
C ASN A 26 30.41 -27.54 1.32
N THR A 27 29.10 -27.68 1.14
CA THR A 27 28.48 -28.99 0.84
C THR A 27 27.28 -28.80 -0.08
N GLY A 28 27.19 -29.59 -1.14
CA GLY A 28 25.98 -29.69 -1.97
C GLY A 28 25.59 -28.42 -2.72
N GLY A 29 26.54 -27.52 -3.00
CA GLY A 29 26.23 -26.23 -3.64
C GLY A 29 25.82 -25.13 -2.67
N LEU A 30 25.87 -25.39 -1.36
CA LEU A 30 25.67 -24.40 -0.31
C LEU A 30 26.95 -24.15 0.46
N ALA A 31 27.36 -22.92 0.63
CA ALA A 31 28.56 -22.53 1.36
C ALA A 31 28.28 -21.48 2.44
N ALA A 32 29.01 -21.60 3.52
CA ALA A 32 29.11 -20.57 4.54
C ALA A 32 30.57 -20.37 4.92
N GLU A 33 30.98 -19.15 5.04
CA GLU A 33 32.32 -18.79 5.52
C GLU A 33 32.21 -18.15 6.89
N ARG A 34 33.00 -18.67 7.81
CA ARG A 34 33.03 -18.16 9.18
C ARG A 34 33.70 -16.78 9.18
N TRP A 35 33.01 -15.80 9.73
CA TRP A 35 33.55 -14.47 9.90
C TRP A 35 34.60 -14.40 11.01
N THR A 36 35.53 -13.49 10.84
CA THR A 36 36.46 -13.15 11.92
C THR A 36 35.73 -12.58 13.14
N ARG A 37 36.33 -12.72 14.32
CA ARG A 37 35.76 -12.14 15.54
C ARG A 37 35.51 -10.64 15.42
N ALA A 38 36.35 -9.93 14.67
CA ALA A 38 36.21 -8.49 14.43
C ALA A 38 34.98 -8.19 13.57
N GLN A 39 34.79 -8.91 12.46
CA GLN A 39 33.61 -8.74 11.57
C GLN A 39 32.31 -9.07 12.31
N SER A 40 32.30 -10.19 13.05
CA SER A 40 31.11 -10.61 13.84
C SER A 40 30.75 -9.56 14.90
N ARG A 41 31.75 -9.03 15.64
CA ARG A 41 31.53 -7.95 16.63
C ARG A 41 31.04 -6.67 15.97
N TYR A 42 31.64 -6.27 14.85
CA TYR A 42 31.24 -5.08 14.12
C TYR A 42 29.76 -5.14 13.75
N LEU A 43 29.32 -6.27 13.18
CA LEU A 43 27.93 -6.43 12.78
C LEU A 43 26.97 -6.46 13.98
N LEU A 44 27.37 -7.09 15.11
CA LEU A 44 26.61 -7.04 16.34
C LEU A 44 26.47 -5.61 16.89
N VAL A 45 27.56 -4.81 16.84
CA VAL A 45 27.52 -3.39 17.24
C VAL A 45 26.57 -2.62 16.34
N VAL A 46 26.65 -2.81 15.01
CA VAL A 46 25.72 -2.17 14.07
C VAL A 46 24.28 -2.55 14.38
N MET A 47 24.01 -3.83 14.59
CA MET A 47 22.66 -4.31 14.92
C MET A 47 22.15 -3.72 16.25
N PHE A 48 23.02 -3.68 17.27
CA PHE A 48 22.71 -3.05 18.56
C PHE A 48 22.40 -1.56 18.40
N LEU A 49 23.22 -0.83 17.64
CA LEU A 49 22.98 0.59 17.35
C LEU A 49 21.68 0.81 16.59
N CYS A 50 21.36 -0.06 15.61
CA CYS A 50 20.08 -0.02 14.92
C CYS A 50 18.90 -0.16 15.90
N VAL A 51 18.99 -1.10 16.84
CA VAL A 51 17.95 -1.28 17.87
C VAL A 51 17.91 -0.08 18.83
N LEU A 52 19.07 0.45 19.24
CA LEU A 52 19.16 1.59 20.15
C LEU A 52 18.53 2.88 19.54
N VAL A 53 18.60 3.03 18.22
CA VAL A 53 18.04 4.19 17.52
C VAL A 53 16.52 4.06 17.34
N LEU A 54 15.92 2.87 17.48
CA LEU A 54 14.48 2.69 17.29
C LEU A 54 13.61 3.62 18.15
N PRO A 55 13.87 3.83 19.44
CA PRO A 55 13.09 4.76 20.27
C PRO A 55 13.42 6.25 20.04
N GLN A 56 14.45 6.57 19.24
CA GLN A 56 14.88 7.95 18.95
C GLN A 56 13.95 8.65 17.95
N THR A 57 12.64 8.57 18.17
CA THR A 57 11.60 9.20 17.36
C THR A 57 10.70 10.03 18.25
N PRO A 58 9.94 10.99 17.74
CA PRO A 58 8.95 11.73 18.52
C PRO A 58 7.93 10.84 19.25
N TYR A 59 7.75 9.61 18.78
CA TYR A 59 6.81 8.63 19.35
C TYR A 59 7.47 7.63 20.31
N GLY A 60 8.80 7.72 20.52
CA GLY A 60 9.54 6.87 21.44
C GLY A 60 9.45 5.39 21.12
N THR A 61 9.32 4.57 22.17
CA THR A 61 9.26 3.09 22.05
C THR A 61 8.00 2.56 21.34
N ARG A 62 6.93 3.34 21.24
CA ARG A 62 5.69 2.93 20.57
C ARG A 62 5.93 2.55 19.11
N VAL A 63 6.76 3.31 18.39
CA VAL A 63 7.07 2.99 16.98
C VAL A 63 7.86 1.69 16.86
N ALA A 64 8.69 1.37 17.84
CA ALA A 64 9.43 0.10 17.85
C ALA A 64 8.50 -1.10 18.11
N ALA A 65 7.49 -0.93 18.95
CA ALA A 65 6.48 -1.96 19.25
C ALA A 65 5.40 -2.12 18.15
N TYR A 66 5.19 -1.08 17.36
CA TYR A 66 4.10 -1.02 16.37
C TYR A 66 4.01 -2.25 15.42
N PRO A 67 5.09 -2.82 14.86
CA PRO A 67 4.97 -4.02 14.02
C PRO A 67 4.44 -5.24 14.77
N LEU A 68 4.73 -5.35 16.07
CA LEU A 68 4.20 -6.41 16.92
C LEU A 68 2.73 -6.15 17.27
N GLU A 69 2.40 -4.92 17.62
CA GLU A 69 1.01 -4.50 17.88
C GLU A 69 0.14 -4.72 16.65
N MET A 70 0.64 -4.38 15.46
CA MET A 70 -0.03 -4.62 14.18
C MET A 70 -0.27 -6.11 13.96
N GLY A 71 0.78 -6.93 14.10
CA GLY A 71 0.69 -8.36 13.82
C GLY A 71 -0.12 -9.17 14.83
N LEU A 72 -0.19 -8.72 16.09
CA LEU A 72 -0.84 -9.47 17.17
C LEU A 72 -2.16 -8.85 17.63
N GLY A 73 -2.32 -7.53 17.46
CA GLY A 73 -3.44 -6.76 18.02
C GLY A 73 -4.45 -6.26 17.00
N GLN A 74 -4.25 -6.52 15.69
CA GLN A 74 -5.13 -6.00 14.62
C GLN A 74 -5.64 -7.12 13.69
N PRO A 75 -6.39 -8.09 14.20
CA PRO A 75 -6.86 -9.22 13.42
C PRO A 75 -7.85 -8.83 12.31
N ILE A 76 -8.67 -7.79 12.51
CA ILE A 76 -9.66 -7.34 11.52
C ILE A 76 -8.95 -6.69 10.34
N ASN A 77 -7.97 -5.82 10.60
CA ASN A 77 -7.15 -5.20 9.58
C ASN A 77 -6.45 -6.28 8.73
N ILE A 78 -5.78 -7.23 9.39
CA ILE A 78 -5.09 -8.34 8.72
C ILE A 78 -6.08 -9.19 7.90
N ALA A 79 -7.28 -9.47 8.42
CA ALA A 79 -8.28 -10.28 7.74
C ALA A 79 -8.99 -9.55 6.59
N SER A 80 -9.14 -8.22 6.66
CA SER A 80 -9.99 -7.45 5.75
C SER A 80 -9.22 -6.72 4.65
N ILE A 81 -7.95 -6.40 4.88
CA ILE A 81 -7.15 -5.64 3.91
C ILE A 81 -6.40 -6.57 2.97
N ASN A 82 -6.61 -6.41 1.66
CA ASN A 82 -6.07 -7.28 0.62
C ASN A 82 -4.54 -7.47 0.68
N GLU A 83 -3.80 -6.45 1.09
CA GLU A 83 -2.33 -6.52 1.20
C GLU A 83 -1.85 -7.53 2.25
N TRP A 84 -2.65 -7.75 3.30
CA TRP A 84 -2.34 -8.68 4.37
C TRP A 84 -2.80 -10.12 4.08
N GLN A 85 -3.59 -10.32 3.01
CA GLN A 85 -4.04 -11.65 2.62
C GLN A 85 -2.87 -12.50 2.14
N PRO A 86 -2.93 -13.82 2.34
CA PRO A 86 -1.93 -14.74 1.80
C PRO A 86 -1.94 -14.72 0.27
N LEU A 87 -0.80 -15.06 -0.32
CA LEU A 87 -0.68 -15.17 -1.77
C LEU A 87 -1.58 -16.28 -2.31
N ALA A 88 -2.58 -15.90 -3.11
CA ALA A 88 -3.56 -16.84 -3.68
C ALA A 88 -2.99 -17.54 -4.93
N PHE A 89 -2.60 -18.80 -4.82
CA PHE A 89 -1.98 -19.59 -5.91
C PHE A 89 -2.95 -19.96 -7.04
N ASN A 90 -4.24 -19.80 -6.87
CA ASN A 90 -5.25 -19.93 -7.93
C ASN A 90 -5.32 -18.70 -8.83
N LEU A 91 -4.84 -17.54 -8.40
CA LEU A 91 -4.78 -16.29 -9.15
C LEU A 91 -3.50 -16.19 -9.98
N PHE A 92 -3.51 -15.30 -10.98
CA PHE A 92 -2.39 -15.09 -11.91
C PHE A 92 -1.07 -14.78 -11.16
N LEU A 93 -1.10 -13.87 -10.19
CA LEU A 93 0.09 -13.47 -9.46
C LEU A 93 0.73 -14.63 -8.66
N GLY A 94 -0.09 -15.44 -8.00
CA GLY A 94 0.38 -16.63 -7.30
C GLY A 94 0.94 -17.71 -8.22
N LYS A 95 0.33 -17.90 -9.40
CA LYS A 95 0.85 -18.79 -10.44
C LYS A 95 2.19 -18.32 -10.99
N MET A 96 2.35 -17.03 -11.22
CA MET A 96 3.63 -16.44 -11.63
C MET A 96 4.71 -16.59 -10.58
N PHE A 97 4.39 -16.35 -9.31
CA PHE A 97 5.32 -16.57 -8.20
C PHE A 97 5.80 -18.02 -8.16
N LEU A 98 4.88 -18.98 -8.24
CA LEU A 98 5.21 -20.40 -8.26
C LEU A 98 6.05 -20.77 -9.50
N ALA A 99 5.69 -20.27 -10.67
CA ALA A 99 6.43 -20.52 -11.92
C ALA A 99 7.88 -20.00 -11.82
N LEU A 100 8.08 -18.81 -11.24
CA LEU A 100 9.41 -18.25 -11.01
C LEU A 100 10.22 -19.09 -10.03
N LEU A 101 9.64 -19.57 -8.95
CA LEU A 101 10.31 -20.46 -8.01
C LEU A 101 10.68 -21.81 -8.67
N LEU A 102 9.76 -22.40 -9.44
CA LEU A 102 10.03 -23.66 -10.15
C LEU A 102 11.13 -23.48 -11.20
N LEU A 103 11.09 -22.39 -11.96
CA LEU A 103 12.13 -22.06 -12.95
C LEU A 103 13.49 -21.87 -12.27
N PHE A 104 13.53 -21.15 -11.16
CA PHE A 104 14.74 -20.98 -10.36
C PHE A 104 15.28 -22.32 -9.85
N PHE A 105 14.41 -23.17 -9.33
CA PHE A 105 14.78 -24.49 -8.84
C PHE A 105 15.33 -25.39 -9.96
N LEU A 106 14.69 -25.41 -11.13
CA LEU A 106 15.18 -26.16 -12.30
C LEU A 106 16.52 -25.61 -12.77
N ALA A 107 16.69 -24.30 -12.83
CA ALA A 107 17.95 -23.67 -13.18
C ALA A 107 19.05 -24.00 -12.15
N TYR A 108 18.71 -24.03 -10.88
CA TYR A 108 19.63 -24.43 -9.81
C TYR A 108 20.08 -25.90 -9.96
N LEU A 109 19.14 -26.81 -10.23
CA LEU A 109 19.46 -28.22 -10.45
C LEU A 109 20.39 -28.45 -11.68
N ALA A 110 20.14 -27.69 -12.75
CA ALA A 110 20.92 -27.78 -13.99
C ALA A 110 22.35 -27.24 -13.83
N GLN A 111 22.51 -26.12 -13.13
CA GLN A 111 23.78 -25.39 -13.04
C GLN A 111 24.56 -25.66 -11.75
N ARG A 112 23.87 -26.09 -10.69
CA ARG A 112 24.43 -26.34 -9.36
C ARG A 112 25.37 -25.22 -8.89
N PRO A 113 24.92 -23.94 -8.90
CA PRO A 113 25.73 -22.82 -8.44
C PRO A 113 26.03 -22.99 -6.96
N GLN A 114 27.15 -22.45 -6.54
CA GLN A 114 27.44 -22.31 -5.12
C GLN A 114 26.70 -21.06 -4.59
N LEU A 115 25.72 -21.25 -3.71
CA LEU A 115 24.99 -20.19 -3.04
C LEU A 115 25.51 -20.00 -1.61
N ARG A 116 25.46 -18.77 -1.12
CA ARG A 116 25.82 -18.49 0.27
C ARG A 116 24.64 -18.79 1.18
N LEU A 117 24.93 -19.28 2.40
CA LEU A 117 23.89 -19.58 3.40
C LEU A 117 23.00 -18.37 3.69
N ALA A 118 23.60 -17.16 3.77
CA ALA A 118 22.84 -15.92 3.97
C ALA A 118 21.86 -15.63 2.83
N GLU A 119 22.27 -15.87 1.58
CA GLU A 119 21.43 -15.66 0.39
C GLU A 119 20.23 -16.60 0.39
N VAL A 120 20.48 -17.88 0.67
CA VAL A 120 19.39 -18.88 0.77
C VAL A 120 18.47 -18.59 1.95
N GLY A 121 19.04 -18.23 3.11
CA GLY A 121 18.26 -17.85 4.28
C GLY A 121 17.35 -16.65 4.02
N LEU A 122 17.89 -15.62 3.36
CA LEU A 122 17.12 -14.45 2.97
C LEU A 122 16.02 -14.77 1.95
N LEU A 123 16.34 -15.60 0.94
CA LEU A 123 15.38 -16.03 -0.06
C LEU A 123 14.22 -16.82 0.57
N LEU A 124 14.53 -17.79 1.43
CA LEU A 124 13.51 -18.58 2.13
C LEU A 124 12.64 -17.73 3.04
N PHE A 125 13.26 -16.83 3.82
CA PHE A 125 12.53 -15.92 4.67
C PHE A 125 11.61 -14.99 3.87
N ALA A 126 12.12 -14.38 2.79
CA ALA A 126 11.34 -13.48 1.96
C ALA A 126 10.22 -14.21 1.18
N ALA A 127 10.48 -15.44 0.71
CA ALA A 127 9.47 -16.28 0.08
C ALA A 127 8.36 -16.66 1.06
N PHE A 128 8.72 -17.09 2.26
CA PHE A 128 7.75 -17.38 3.33
C PHE A 128 6.90 -16.15 3.65
N ALA A 129 7.54 -15.00 3.88
CA ALA A 129 6.84 -13.77 4.18
C ALA A 129 5.86 -13.35 3.06
N ALA A 130 6.27 -13.48 1.78
CA ALA A 130 5.42 -13.20 0.62
C ALA A 130 4.24 -14.18 0.48
N CYS A 131 4.42 -15.46 0.86
CA CYS A 131 3.34 -16.43 0.88
C CYS A 131 2.31 -16.12 1.97
N VAL A 132 2.77 -15.66 3.14
CA VAL A 132 1.89 -15.34 4.27
C VAL A 132 1.15 -14.03 4.04
N HIS A 133 1.83 -13.01 3.49
CA HIS A 133 1.23 -11.72 3.22
C HIS A 133 1.71 -11.16 1.87
N LEU A 134 0.79 -10.90 0.98
CA LEU A 134 1.03 -10.35 -0.37
C LEU A 134 1.90 -9.06 -0.34
N ARG A 135 1.76 -8.27 0.72
CA ARG A 135 2.52 -7.05 0.98
C ARG A 135 4.05 -7.24 0.91
N PHE A 136 4.56 -8.42 1.21
CA PHE A 136 6.00 -8.72 1.24
C PHE A 136 6.54 -9.25 -0.09
N LEU A 137 5.71 -9.37 -1.11
CA LEU A 137 6.13 -9.77 -2.46
C LEU A 137 7.26 -8.90 -3.04
N PRO A 138 7.27 -7.54 -2.89
CA PRO A 138 8.39 -6.73 -3.32
C PRO A 138 9.73 -7.08 -2.63
N ILE A 139 9.69 -7.46 -1.35
CA ILE A 139 10.88 -7.87 -0.59
C ILE A 139 11.41 -9.20 -1.13
N PHE A 140 10.51 -10.15 -1.43
CA PHE A 140 10.88 -11.39 -2.11
C PHE A 140 11.55 -11.11 -3.44
N LEU A 141 10.97 -10.25 -4.29
CA LEU A 141 11.55 -9.91 -5.58
C LEU A 141 12.94 -9.27 -5.45
N ALA A 142 13.14 -8.41 -4.45
CA ALA A 142 14.44 -7.79 -4.17
C ALA A 142 15.51 -8.83 -3.77
N ALA A 143 15.13 -9.86 -2.99
CA ALA A 143 16.04 -10.95 -2.61
C ALA A 143 16.25 -11.98 -3.75
N PHE A 144 15.22 -12.25 -4.53
CA PHE A 144 15.20 -13.26 -5.60
C PHE A 144 15.95 -12.81 -6.86
N THR A 145 15.78 -11.55 -7.28
CA THR A 145 16.31 -11.05 -8.55
C THR A 145 17.83 -11.17 -8.67
N PRO A 146 18.67 -10.84 -7.67
CA PRO A 146 20.12 -11.04 -7.77
C PRO A 146 20.51 -12.51 -7.96
N LEU A 147 19.81 -13.43 -7.28
CA LEU A 147 20.08 -14.86 -7.41
C LEU A 147 19.65 -15.42 -8.76
N LEU A 148 18.51 -14.97 -9.27
CA LEU A 148 18.07 -15.30 -10.63
C LEU A 148 19.06 -14.75 -11.67
N ALA A 149 19.52 -13.52 -11.51
CA ALA A 149 20.52 -12.91 -12.40
C ALA A 149 21.82 -13.70 -12.40
N LEU A 150 22.29 -14.18 -11.24
CA LEU A 150 23.48 -15.05 -11.14
C LEU A 150 23.31 -16.33 -11.96
N LEU A 151 22.14 -16.96 -11.91
CA LEU A 151 21.85 -18.17 -12.69
C LEU A 151 21.77 -17.87 -14.19
N LEU A 152 21.08 -16.80 -14.58
CA LEU A 152 20.95 -16.42 -15.99
C LEU A 152 22.29 -16.02 -16.61
N ALA A 153 23.12 -15.31 -15.86
CA ALA A 153 24.46 -14.89 -16.33
C ALA A 153 25.36 -16.09 -16.71
N ARG A 154 25.16 -17.26 -16.11
CA ARG A 154 25.93 -18.47 -16.46
C ARG A 154 25.52 -19.08 -17.80
N TRP A 155 24.29 -18.82 -18.25
CA TRP A 155 23.81 -19.26 -19.56
C TRP A 155 24.11 -18.26 -20.65
N MET A 156 24.37 -17.02 -20.28
CA MET A 156 24.74 -15.98 -21.23
C MET A 156 26.26 -15.98 -21.42
N PRO A 157 26.75 -15.98 -22.66
CA PRO A 157 28.17 -15.75 -22.91
C PRO A 157 28.57 -14.39 -22.35
N GLY A 158 29.79 -14.28 -21.88
CA GLY A 158 30.33 -13.00 -21.41
C GLY A 158 30.17 -11.92 -22.47
N TYR A 159 30.05 -10.67 -22.02
CA TYR A 159 29.98 -9.52 -22.94
C TYR A 159 31.25 -9.43 -23.80
N GLU A 160 31.08 -9.51 -25.10
CA GLU A 160 32.12 -9.33 -26.09
C GLU A 160 31.76 -8.14 -26.99
N ALA A 161 32.48 -7.04 -26.86
CA ALA A 161 32.20 -5.81 -27.61
C ALA A 161 32.20 -6.01 -29.14
N GLU A 162 33.01 -6.96 -29.62
CA GLU A 162 33.11 -7.31 -31.05
C GLU A 162 31.84 -7.97 -31.60
N LYS A 163 31.04 -8.59 -30.72
CA LYS A 163 29.77 -9.24 -31.08
C LYS A 163 28.56 -8.30 -30.91
N GLU A 164 28.79 -7.09 -30.48
CA GLU A 164 27.72 -6.10 -30.33
C GLU A 164 27.05 -5.77 -31.67
N ARG A 165 25.75 -5.75 -31.65
CA ARG A 165 24.94 -5.33 -32.81
C ARG A 165 24.19 -4.04 -32.49
N PRO A 166 24.85 -2.88 -32.67
CA PRO A 166 24.30 -1.60 -32.20
C PRO A 166 22.93 -1.28 -32.83
N VAL A 167 22.71 -1.68 -34.09
CA VAL A 167 21.41 -1.50 -34.74
C VAL A 167 20.32 -2.36 -34.09
N LEU A 168 20.62 -3.62 -33.75
CA LEU A 168 19.69 -4.52 -33.06
C LEU A 168 19.38 -4.02 -31.65
N ASN A 169 20.40 -3.58 -30.93
CA ASN A 169 20.24 -3.00 -29.60
C ASN A 169 19.38 -1.72 -29.63
N ALA A 170 19.65 -0.83 -30.59
CA ALA A 170 18.87 0.37 -30.80
C ALA A 170 17.40 0.04 -31.17
N ALA A 171 17.18 -0.95 -32.05
CA ALA A 171 15.83 -1.39 -32.41
C ALA A 171 15.09 -1.97 -31.20
N PHE A 172 15.77 -2.76 -30.35
CA PHE A 172 15.18 -3.31 -29.13
C PHE A 172 14.84 -2.23 -28.09
N LEU A 173 15.74 -1.24 -27.90
CA LEU A 173 15.47 -0.08 -27.07
C LEU A 173 14.30 0.75 -27.59
N ALA A 174 14.25 0.97 -28.92
CA ALA A 174 13.15 1.67 -29.55
C ALA A 174 11.81 0.91 -29.36
N LEU A 175 11.83 -0.41 -29.47
CA LEU A 175 10.64 -1.25 -29.22
C LEU A 175 10.18 -1.14 -27.76
N ILE A 176 11.11 -1.18 -26.82
CA ILE A 176 10.77 -0.99 -25.38
C ILE A 176 10.19 0.41 -25.17
N ALA A 177 10.84 1.45 -25.68
CA ALA A 177 10.35 2.82 -25.56
C ALA A 177 8.96 2.99 -26.19
N ALA A 178 8.75 2.45 -27.38
CA ALA A 178 7.44 2.43 -28.02
C ALA A 178 6.40 1.68 -27.17
N SER A 179 6.74 0.50 -26.66
CA SER A 179 5.86 -0.28 -25.77
C SER A 179 5.46 0.53 -24.53
N VAL A 180 6.41 1.22 -23.89
CA VAL A 180 6.13 2.10 -22.74
C VAL A 180 5.19 3.23 -23.12
N VAL A 181 5.47 3.94 -24.24
CA VAL A 181 4.64 5.07 -24.71
C VAL A 181 3.22 4.60 -25.05
N PHE A 182 3.08 3.48 -25.76
CA PHE A 182 1.76 2.94 -26.13
C PHE A 182 0.99 2.33 -24.96
N SER A 183 1.69 1.81 -23.95
CA SER A 183 1.07 1.25 -22.74
C SER A 183 0.73 2.33 -21.72
N PHE A 184 1.30 3.53 -21.86
CA PHE A 184 1.06 4.62 -20.90
C PHE A 184 -0.42 5.08 -21.03
N PRO A 185 -1.17 5.07 -19.93
CA PRO A 185 -2.58 5.42 -20.00
C PRO A 185 -2.76 6.89 -20.35
N SER A 186 -3.58 7.19 -21.34
CA SER A 186 -3.98 8.57 -21.64
C SER A 186 -4.74 9.18 -20.46
N THR A 187 -4.73 10.52 -20.35
CA THR A 187 -5.50 11.25 -19.32
C THR A 187 -6.96 10.83 -19.32
N ALA A 188 -7.57 10.69 -20.50
CA ALA A 188 -8.96 10.25 -20.65
C ALA A 188 -9.18 8.83 -20.08
N ARG A 189 -8.21 7.92 -20.28
CA ARG A 189 -8.28 6.56 -19.71
C ARG A 189 -8.16 6.58 -18.20
N ILE A 190 -7.27 7.40 -17.65
CA ILE A 190 -7.11 7.58 -16.19
C ILE A 190 -8.40 8.16 -15.60
N GLU A 191 -8.96 9.19 -16.22
CA GLU A 191 -10.21 9.81 -15.78
C GLU A 191 -11.38 8.82 -15.82
N LYS A 192 -11.49 8.00 -16.88
CA LYS A 192 -12.49 6.94 -16.96
C LYS A 192 -12.33 5.91 -15.85
N MET A 193 -11.12 5.42 -15.63
CA MET A 193 -10.83 4.46 -14.55
C MET A 193 -11.12 5.05 -13.15
N ALA A 194 -10.84 6.34 -12.96
CA ALA A 194 -11.16 7.03 -11.73
C ALA A 194 -12.68 7.18 -11.55
N ALA A 195 -13.42 7.50 -12.60
CA ALA A 195 -14.88 7.62 -12.55
C ALA A 195 -15.58 6.27 -12.29
N GLU A 196 -15.02 5.16 -12.79
CA GLU A 196 -15.52 3.81 -12.51
C GLU A 196 -15.25 3.35 -11.06
N LYS A 197 -14.26 3.94 -10.39
CA LYS A 197 -13.82 3.52 -9.05
C LYS A 197 -14.28 4.44 -7.93
N TYR A 198 -14.38 5.73 -8.20
CA TYR A 198 -14.66 6.74 -7.17
C TYR A 198 -15.97 7.48 -7.43
N PRO A 199 -16.73 7.84 -6.40
CA PRO A 199 -18.08 8.40 -6.51
C PRO A 199 -18.05 9.90 -6.87
N ARG A 200 -17.51 10.22 -8.04
CA ARG A 200 -17.32 11.60 -8.52
C ARG A 200 -18.63 12.35 -8.65
N GLU A 201 -19.60 11.73 -9.30
CA GLU A 201 -20.91 12.34 -9.57
C GLU A 201 -21.73 12.46 -8.27
N ALA A 202 -21.68 11.45 -7.40
CA ALA A 202 -22.30 11.53 -6.09
C ALA A 202 -21.71 12.65 -5.23
N LEU A 203 -20.40 12.89 -5.32
CA LEU A 203 -19.75 14.00 -4.63
C LEU A 203 -20.15 15.35 -5.21
N ALA A 204 -20.29 15.46 -6.53
CA ALA A 204 -20.81 16.68 -7.20
C ALA A 204 -22.24 16.97 -6.74
N TYR A 205 -23.09 15.95 -6.65
CA TYR A 205 -24.43 16.06 -6.10
C TYR A 205 -24.41 16.53 -4.65
N LEU A 206 -23.54 15.95 -3.81
CA LEU A 206 -23.42 16.27 -2.39
C LEU A 206 -22.99 17.73 -2.15
N ARG A 207 -22.16 18.28 -3.04
CA ARG A 207 -21.76 19.71 -3.01
C ARG A 207 -22.92 20.66 -3.35
N ALA A 208 -23.76 20.23 -4.31
CA ALA A 208 -24.95 21.00 -4.69
C ALA A 208 -26.09 20.89 -3.65
N HIS A 209 -26.14 19.74 -2.95
CA HIS A 209 -27.18 19.41 -1.96
C HIS A 209 -26.49 18.94 -0.65
N PRO A 210 -25.93 19.85 0.14
CA PRO A 210 -25.21 19.51 1.36
C PRO A 210 -26.10 18.76 2.35
N VAL A 211 -25.65 17.61 2.82
CA VAL A 211 -26.30 16.84 3.89
C VAL A 211 -25.74 17.29 5.23
N ARG A 212 -26.59 17.36 6.22
CA ARG A 212 -26.21 17.71 7.59
C ARG A 212 -25.86 16.46 8.37
N GLY A 213 -24.98 16.63 9.36
CA GLY A 213 -24.62 15.56 10.29
C GLY A 213 -23.53 14.59 9.79
N PRO A 214 -23.16 13.61 10.61
CA PRO A 214 -22.16 12.60 10.27
C PRO A 214 -22.63 11.71 9.12
N MET A 215 -21.72 11.47 8.16
CA MET A 215 -21.97 10.64 7.00
C MET A 215 -21.09 9.37 7.04
N LEU A 216 -21.73 8.21 6.98
CA LEU A 216 -21.05 6.95 6.71
C LEU A 216 -20.64 6.91 5.24
N ASN A 217 -19.39 6.59 4.96
CA ASN A 217 -18.89 6.41 3.59
C ASN A 217 -18.29 5.03 3.41
N GLU A 218 -18.25 4.58 2.15
CA GLU A 218 -17.51 3.38 1.76
C GLU A 218 -16.02 3.52 2.12
N TYR A 219 -15.42 2.46 2.71
CA TYR A 219 -14.02 2.44 3.14
C TYR A 219 -13.05 2.86 2.02
N GLY A 220 -13.22 2.26 0.84
CA GLY A 220 -12.36 2.54 -0.32
C GLY A 220 -12.48 3.96 -0.90
N TRP A 221 -13.49 4.73 -0.49
CA TRP A 221 -13.72 6.09 -0.98
C TRP A 221 -13.24 7.17 -0.03
N GLY A 222 -12.96 6.84 1.24
CA GLY A 222 -12.62 7.84 2.25
C GLY A 222 -11.45 8.73 1.87
N GLY A 223 -10.37 8.15 1.36
CA GLY A 223 -9.21 8.92 0.89
C GLY A 223 -9.54 9.85 -0.29
N TYR A 224 -10.36 9.38 -1.24
CA TYR A 224 -10.82 10.20 -2.36
C TYR A 224 -11.72 11.36 -1.87
N LEU A 225 -12.64 11.09 -0.96
CA LEU A 225 -13.52 12.10 -0.38
C LEU A 225 -12.72 13.18 0.35
N ILE A 226 -11.71 12.81 1.14
CA ILE A 226 -10.81 13.77 1.80
C ILE A 226 -10.09 14.65 0.76
N TRP A 227 -9.52 14.03 -0.26
CA TRP A 227 -8.79 14.76 -1.29
C TRP A 227 -9.68 15.69 -2.11
N ALA A 228 -10.84 15.19 -2.52
CA ALA A 228 -11.73 15.93 -3.41
C ALA A 228 -12.59 16.98 -2.69
N SER A 229 -13.01 16.75 -1.44
CA SER A 229 -13.87 17.67 -0.70
C SER A 229 -13.11 18.60 0.23
N GLY A 230 -11.84 18.31 0.53
CA GLY A 230 -11.10 19.06 1.54
C GLY A 230 -11.77 18.96 2.92
N PRO A 231 -11.75 20.05 3.71
CA PRO A 231 -12.32 20.06 5.06
C PRO A 231 -13.86 20.11 5.13
N GLU A 232 -14.53 20.29 3.99
CA GLU A 232 -15.99 20.49 3.95
C GLU A 232 -16.77 19.24 4.36
N HIS A 233 -16.26 18.05 4.03
CA HIS A 233 -16.90 16.78 4.35
C HIS A 233 -15.96 15.89 5.18
N LYS A 234 -16.35 15.63 6.40
CA LYS A 234 -15.65 14.65 7.26
C LYS A 234 -16.05 13.25 6.85
N VAL A 235 -15.06 12.38 6.70
CA VAL A 235 -15.29 10.97 6.42
C VAL A 235 -15.44 10.19 7.72
N PHE A 236 -16.24 9.14 7.70
CA PHE A 236 -16.37 8.19 8.80
C PHE A 236 -15.13 7.29 8.89
N ILE A 237 -14.67 6.81 7.72
CA ILE A 237 -13.54 5.89 7.61
C ILE A 237 -12.77 6.13 6.31
N ASP A 238 -11.47 5.83 6.31
CA ASP A 238 -10.59 5.86 5.15
C ASP A 238 -9.53 4.73 5.22
N GLY A 239 -8.55 4.73 4.31
CA GLY A 239 -7.55 3.68 4.19
C GLY A 239 -6.58 3.51 5.38
N ARG A 240 -6.73 4.26 6.47
CA ARG A 240 -5.89 4.13 7.69
C ARG A 240 -6.50 3.10 8.65
N ALA A 241 -6.68 1.88 8.17
CA ALA A 241 -7.35 0.81 8.90
C ALA A 241 -6.79 0.57 10.31
N ASP A 242 -5.49 0.68 10.48
CA ASP A 242 -4.78 0.50 11.76
C ASP A 242 -5.24 1.46 12.84
N ILE A 243 -5.47 2.73 12.51
CA ILE A 243 -5.99 3.74 13.46
C ILE A 243 -7.44 3.41 13.84
N TYR A 244 -8.24 3.01 12.87
CA TYR A 244 -9.66 2.71 13.09
C TYR A 244 -9.87 1.40 13.85
N GLU A 245 -9.02 0.40 13.66
CA GLU A 245 -9.09 -0.83 14.45
C GLU A 245 -8.70 -0.58 15.90
N TYR A 246 -7.63 0.17 16.13
CA TYR A 246 -7.20 0.53 17.47
C TYR A 246 -8.30 1.25 18.28
N SER A 247 -9.12 2.07 17.61
CA SER A 247 -10.25 2.78 18.22
C SER A 247 -11.55 1.99 18.25
N GLY A 248 -11.62 0.78 17.67
CA GLY A 248 -12.80 -0.03 17.51
C GLY A 248 -13.74 0.38 16.38
N VAL A 249 -13.47 1.51 15.71
CA VAL A 249 -14.31 2.03 14.62
C VAL A 249 -14.31 1.10 13.40
N LEU A 250 -13.20 0.42 13.10
CA LEU A 250 -13.15 -0.53 11.99
C LEU A 250 -14.08 -1.72 12.24
N SER A 251 -14.11 -2.26 13.47
CA SER A 251 -15.02 -3.33 13.87
C SER A 251 -16.47 -2.91 13.69
N ASP A 252 -16.82 -1.74 14.23
CA ASP A 252 -18.18 -1.21 14.13
C ASP A 252 -18.58 -0.94 12.67
N TYR A 253 -17.65 -0.43 11.85
CA TYR A 253 -17.87 -0.26 10.42
C TYR A 253 -18.13 -1.59 9.69
N MET A 254 -17.35 -2.62 9.99
CA MET A 254 -17.57 -3.96 9.40
C MET A 254 -18.93 -4.52 9.79
N SER A 255 -19.33 -4.42 11.07
CA SER A 255 -20.65 -4.85 11.53
C SER A 255 -21.80 -4.09 10.84
N ILE A 256 -21.64 -2.77 10.59
CA ILE A 256 -22.62 -1.98 9.84
C ILE A 256 -22.71 -2.47 8.38
N THR A 257 -21.59 -2.64 7.71
CA THR A 257 -21.55 -2.96 6.27
C THR A 257 -21.92 -4.40 5.96
N LEU A 258 -21.64 -5.33 6.89
CA LEU A 258 -22.03 -6.75 6.82
C LEU A 258 -23.48 -6.99 7.30
N MET A 259 -24.15 -5.94 7.78
CA MET A 259 -25.52 -5.99 8.30
C MET A 259 -25.68 -6.93 9.50
N ASP A 260 -24.72 -6.92 10.41
CA ASP A 260 -24.86 -7.60 11.68
C ASP A 260 -26.12 -7.10 12.43
N PRO A 261 -26.69 -7.87 13.36
CA PRO A 261 -27.89 -7.47 14.12
C PRO A 261 -27.76 -6.10 14.80
N GLU A 262 -26.53 -5.66 15.10
CA GLU A 262 -26.21 -4.40 15.76
C GLU A 262 -26.10 -3.21 14.80
N ALA A 263 -26.12 -3.44 13.48
CA ALA A 263 -25.83 -2.42 12.47
C ALA A 263 -26.65 -1.12 12.64
N LEU A 264 -27.96 -1.24 12.83
CA LEU A 264 -28.85 -0.09 13.04
C LEU A 264 -28.59 0.61 14.39
N GLY A 265 -28.19 -0.17 15.41
CA GLY A 265 -27.76 0.37 16.71
C GLY A 265 -26.48 1.20 16.58
N LEU A 266 -25.53 0.71 15.77
CA LEU A 266 -24.27 1.39 15.51
C LEU A 266 -24.46 2.66 14.69
N LEU A 267 -25.32 2.68 13.67
CA LEU A 267 -25.67 3.92 12.96
C LEU A 267 -26.19 4.98 13.93
N ARG A 268 -27.06 4.59 14.88
CA ARG A 268 -27.54 5.51 15.94
C ARG A 268 -26.44 5.92 16.91
N LYS A 269 -25.59 4.99 17.34
CA LYS A 269 -24.44 5.25 18.23
C LYS A 269 -23.55 6.37 17.69
N TYR A 270 -23.27 6.34 16.39
CA TYR A 270 -22.44 7.34 15.71
C TYR A 270 -23.22 8.56 15.21
N GLY A 271 -24.54 8.60 15.42
CA GLY A 271 -25.40 9.68 14.95
C GLY A 271 -25.36 9.83 13.43
N ILE A 272 -25.23 8.72 12.68
CA ILE A 272 -25.14 8.74 11.23
C ILE A 272 -26.49 9.19 10.65
N GLU A 273 -26.44 10.25 9.87
CA GLU A 273 -27.61 10.87 9.23
C GLU A 273 -27.61 10.72 7.72
N ALA A 274 -26.46 10.38 7.14
CA ALA A 274 -26.32 10.08 5.73
C ALA A 274 -25.41 8.86 5.51
N CYS A 275 -25.65 8.11 4.44
CA CYS A 275 -24.83 6.99 4.02
C CYS A 275 -24.52 7.10 2.54
N LEU A 276 -23.25 7.31 2.20
CA LEU A 276 -22.72 7.26 0.83
C LEU A 276 -22.03 5.91 0.62
N VAL A 277 -22.71 5.00 -0.04
CA VAL A 277 -22.28 3.60 -0.18
C VAL A 277 -22.34 3.15 -1.62
N THR A 278 -21.65 2.04 -1.93
CA THR A 278 -21.78 1.40 -3.23
C THR A 278 -23.23 1.02 -3.48
N ARG A 279 -23.76 1.34 -4.67
CA ARG A 279 -25.17 1.09 -5.02
C ARG A 279 -25.65 -0.35 -4.77
N LYS A 280 -24.75 -1.32 -4.98
CA LYS A 280 -25.02 -2.75 -4.81
C LYS A 280 -24.63 -3.28 -3.42
N ALA A 281 -24.21 -2.42 -2.50
CA ALA A 281 -23.85 -2.85 -1.16
C ALA A 281 -25.08 -3.43 -0.43
N PRO A 282 -24.90 -4.46 0.42
CA PRO A 282 -25.96 -4.98 1.26
C PRO A 282 -26.64 -3.90 2.10
N LEU A 283 -25.85 -2.98 2.65
CA LEU A 283 -26.36 -1.83 3.41
C LEU A 283 -27.30 -0.93 2.58
N ALA A 284 -27.00 -0.71 1.28
CA ALA A 284 -27.89 0.03 0.39
C ALA A 284 -29.26 -0.62 0.26
N THR A 285 -29.30 -1.95 0.19
CA THR A 285 -30.55 -2.73 0.15
C THR A 285 -31.33 -2.58 1.45
N LEU A 286 -30.66 -2.69 2.60
CA LEU A 286 -31.28 -2.51 3.92
C LEU A 286 -31.86 -1.12 4.06
N LEU A 287 -31.10 -0.06 3.76
CA LEU A 287 -31.54 1.32 3.87
C LEU A 287 -32.73 1.64 2.95
N SER A 288 -32.78 1.02 1.76
CA SER A 288 -33.94 1.16 0.84
C SER A 288 -35.25 0.57 1.41
N ALA A 289 -35.14 -0.42 2.28
CA ALA A 289 -36.29 -1.09 2.90
C ALA A 289 -36.79 -0.40 4.18
N LEU A 290 -36.00 0.49 4.75
CA LEU A 290 -36.32 1.17 6.00
C LEU A 290 -37.14 2.42 5.75
N PRO A 291 -38.30 2.63 6.44
CA PRO A 291 -39.18 3.79 6.24
C PRO A 291 -38.54 5.12 6.63
N ASP A 292 -37.58 5.09 7.56
CA ASP A 292 -36.89 6.27 8.08
C ASP A 292 -35.73 6.76 7.22
N TRP A 293 -35.38 6.00 6.17
CA TRP A 293 -34.33 6.38 5.24
C TRP A 293 -34.88 6.70 3.86
N GLU A 294 -34.28 7.65 3.19
CA GLU A 294 -34.61 8.07 1.84
C GLU A 294 -33.39 8.09 0.97
N ARG A 295 -33.49 7.50 -0.22
CA ARG A 295 -32.45 7.59 -1.24
C ARG A 295 -32.60 8.87 -2.05
N ILE A 296 -31.72 9.84 -1.82
CA ILE A 296 -31.75 11.15 -2.49
C ILE A 296 -30.91 11.21 -3.78
N TYR A 297 -29.97 10.24 -3.95
CA TYR A 297 -29.13 10.14 -5.12
C TYR A 297 -28.79 8.69 -5.42
N SER A 298 -28.65 8.34 -6.71
CA SER A 298 -28.09 7.06 -7.15
C SER A 298 -27.61 7.16 -8.60
N ASP A 299 -26.44 6.60 -8.85
CA ASP A 299 -25.87 6.35 -10.18
C ASP A 299 -25.51 4.86 -10.34
N GLU A 300 -24.64 4.51 -11.30
CA GLU A 300 -24.20 3.12 -11.50
C GLU A 300 -23.27 2.61 -10.39
N LEU A 301 -22.52 3.49 -9.74
CA LEU A 301 -21.51 3.17 -8.75
C LEU A 301 -22.02 3.38 -7.32
N ALA A 302 -22.63 4.52 -7.04
CA ALA A 302 -22.94 5.00 -5.70
C ALA A 302 -24.43 5.21 -5.46
N ALA A 303 -24.83 5.14 -4.19
CA ALA A 303 -26.13 5.59 -3.71
C ALA A 303 -25.93 6.40 -2.43
N LEU A 304 -26.71 7.51 -2.30
CA LEU A 304 -26.71 8.36 -1.13
C LEU A 304 -28.08 8.29 -0.47
N TYR A 305 -28.06 7.89 0.79
CA TYR A 305 -29.22 7.81 1.65
C TYR A 305 -29.14 8.86 2.75
N VAL A 306 -30.30 9.42 3.15
CA VAL A 306 -30.42 10.34 4.28
C VAL A 306 -31.52 9.89 5.22
N HIS A 307 -31.33 10.13 6.50
CA HIS A 307 -32.33 9.84 7.52
C HIS A 307 -33.40 10.94 7.55
N LYS A 308 -34.69 10.60 7.45
CA LYS A 308 -35.83 11.53 7.29
C LYS A 308 -36.07 12.43 8.49
N SER A 309 -35.63 12.08 9.69
CA SER A 309 -35.89 12.83 10.91
C SER A 309 -35.37 14.25 10.91
N ARG A 310 -34.58 14.66 9.90
CA ARG A 310 -34.00 16.03 9.79
C ARG A 310 -34.29 16.78 8.50
N GLN A 311 -35.12 16.25 7.61
CA GLN A 311 -35.62 17.04 6.47
C GLN A 311 -36.61 18.16 6.88
N LEU A 312 -37.01 18.18 8.17
CA LEU A 312 -38.00 19.12 8.70
C LEU A 312 -37.44 20.44 9.21
N ILE A 313 -36.21 20.85 8.89
CA ILE A 313 -35.68 22.16 9.21
C ILE A 313 -35.69 23.01 7.93
N PRO A 314 -36.44 24.17 7.92
CA PRO A 314 -36.59 24.98 6.72
C PRO A 314 -35.27 25.51 6.17
N ASP A 315 -35.22 25.68 4.86
CA ASP A 315 -34.13 26.20 4.04
C ASP A 315 -33.34 27.32 4.70
N VAL A 316 -32.10 27.04 5.05
CA VAL A 316 -31.10 28.09 5.22
C VAL A 316 -30.53 28.37 3.82
N VAL A 317 -30.81 29.57 3.32
CA VAL A 317 -30.28 30.12 2.06
C VAL A 317 -28.82 29.73 1.87
N PRO A 318 -28.45 29.11 0.75
CA PRO A 318 -27.07 28.76 0.48
C PRO A 318 -26.19 30.00 0.49
N PRO A 319 -24.99 29.97 1.08
CA PRO A 319 -24.05 31.09 0.95
C PRO A 319 -23.72 31.27 -0.54
N THR A 320 -23.87 32.48 -1.02
CA THR A 320 -23.50 32.94 -2.36
C THR A 320 -22.11 32.40 -2.73
N PRO A 321 -21.92 31.78 -3.91
CA PRO A 321 -20.61 31.30 -4.31
C PRO A 321 -19.64 32.48 -4.41
N LYS A 322 -18.69 32.56 -3.47
CA LYS A 322 -17.52 33.40 -3.66
C LYS A 322 -16.78 32.86 -4.86
N ALA A 323 -16.63 33.71 -5.86
CA ALA A 323 -15.98 33.42 -7.13
C ALA A 323 -14.75 32.52 -6.97
N ALA A 324 -14.80 31.39 -7.63
CA ALA A 324 -13.63 30.52 -7.86
C ALA A 324 -12.70 31.20 -8.87
N GLY A 325 -11.98 32.20 -8.39
CA GLY A 325 -10.95 32.91 -9.10
C GLY A 325 -9.78 33.12 -8.15
N ALA A 326 -8.65 32.49 -8.46
CA ALA A 326 -7.34 32.66 -7.84
C ALA A 326 -6.83 31.52 -6.92
N VAL A 327 -6.69 30.30 -7.44
CA VAL A 327 -5.67 29.36 -6.97
C VAL A 327 -5.04 28.62 -8.18
N ALA A 328 -4.71 29.37 -9.20
CA ALA A 328 -3.83 28.92 -10.27
C ALA A 328 -2.78 30.01 -10.50
N GLN A 329 -1.82 30.12 -9.59
CA GLN A 329 -0.53 30.79 -9.79
C GLN A 329 0.13 30.99 -8.43
N THR A 330 1.02 30.10 -8.04
CA THR A 330 2.28 30.40 -7.31
C THR A 330 3.03 29.09 -7.06
N PHE A 331 3.53 28.49 -8.15
CA PHE A 331 4.80 27.79 -8.08
C PHE A 331 5.79 28.63 -8.86
N SER A 332 6.28 29.69 -8.24
CA SER A 332 7.47 30.41 -8.70
C SER A 332 8.69 29.83 -8.01
N THR A 333 9.62 29.38 -8.83
CA THR A 333 10.98 28.98 -8.51
C THR A 333 11.68 29.96 -7.56
N PRO A 334 12.51 29.50 -6.62
CA PRO A 334 13.33 30.40 -5.80
C PRO A 334 14.40 31.06 -6.67
N ASN A 335 14.33 32.37 -6.71
CA ASN A 335 15.25 33.28 -7.38
C ASN A 335 16.58 33.30 -6.61
N THR A 336 17.62 32.67 -7.16
CA THR A 336 19.01 32.85 -6.75
C THR A 336 19.45 34.23 -7.16
N LYS A 337 19.36 35.21 -6.28
CA LYS A 337 20.14 36.46 -6.37
C LYS A 337 21.28 36.36 -5.38
N ALA A 338 22.47 36.37 -5.99
CA ALA A 338 23.72 36.59 -5.36
C ALA A 338 23.69 37.89 -4.51
N ASP A 339 24.13 37.80 -3.28
CA ASP A 339 24.51 38.96 -2.47
C ASP A 339 26.04 39.01 -2.40
N SER A 340 26.59 39.81 -3.31
CA SER A 340 27.95 40.34 -3.24
C SER A 340 27.85 41.69 -2.55
N HIS A 341 28.33 41.82 -1.33
CA HIS A 341 28.94 42.98 -0.71
C HIS A 341 28.92 42.87 0.82
N ARG A 342 30.08 42.56 1.40
CA ARG A 342 30.73 43.46 2.38
C ARG A 342 32.04 42.85 2.85
N ARG A 343 33.09 43.45 2.33
CA ARG A 343 34.38 43.54 3.05
C ARG A 343 34.26 44.64 4.12
N ARG A 344 34.60 44.31 5.31
CA ARG A 344 35.64 44.93 6.14
C ARG A 344 35.77 44.12 7.41
#